data_54f7c8b1de59805b943ca5176beeba83
#
_entry.id   54f7c8b1de59805b943ca5176beeba83
#
_cell.length_a   1.000
_cell.length_b   1.000
_cell.length_c   1.000
_cell.angle_alpha   90.00
_cell.angle_beta   90.00
_cell.angle_gamma   90.00
#
_symmetry.space_group_name_H-M   'P 1'
#
loop_
_entity.id
_entity.type
_entity.pdbx_description
1 polymer ?
#
loop_
_entity_poly.entity_id
_entity_poly.type
_entity_poly.pdbx_seq_one_letter_code
_entity_poly.pdbx_strand_id
1 'polypeptide(L)'
;MSYDYSYDANGNITEIKQNGKLTNKYVYDSLNELKEEYDYVNKFYINYSYDRAGNLQNKYEQVLDPTYGYPTGTQNGNTYEYTDTSWKDKLTKVNGSNISYDANGNPLSYRDGMSFEWENGRILKNINTSDKAIQMSYDSNGMRTQKTVDGVKTNYYYDSNKNLIALVKGNDTLLFYYDSDGSATSFSYNGTMYFYVKNLQGDVIRIIDLAGTEVASYVYDAWGNIKDTKGEPTIREINPIRYRGYVYDTETDLYY
;
A
#
# COMPACT_ATOMS: atom_id res chain seq x y z
N MET A 1 22.15 -11.49 4.29
CA MET A 1 21.12 -10.90 5.17
C MET A 1 20.15 -12.00 5.54
N SER A 2 19.84 -12.24 6.83
CA SER A 2 18.89 -13.23 7.31
C SER A 2 17.71 -12.53 7.99
N TYR A 3 16.52 -13.13 7.85
CA TYR A 3 15.33 -12.74 8.59
C TYR A 3 14.81 -13.94 9.35
N ASP A 4 14.53 -13.75 10.63
CA ASP A 4 13.94 -14.76 11.51
C ASP A 4 12.56 -14.25 11.94
N TYR A 5 11.55 -15.12 11.88
CA TYR A 5 10.17 -14.80 12.22
C TYR A 5 9.72 -15.64 13.41
N SER A 6 9.09 -15.01 14.39
CA SER A 6 8.39 -15.69 15.47
C SER A 6 6.89 -15.60 15.28
N TYR A 7 6.16 -16.63 15.70
CA TYR A 7 4.71 -16.72 15.52
C TYR A 7 4.03 -17.06 16.85
N ASP A 8 2.78 -16.64 16.99
CA ASP A 8 1.90 -17.16 18.05
C ASP A 8 1.30 -18.52 17.66
N ALA A 9 0.47 -19.07 18.55
CA ALA A 9 -0.19 -20.36 18.32
C ALA A 9 -1.21 -20.36 17.15
N ASN A 10 -1.65 -19.19 16.71
CA ASN A 10 -2.59 -19.00 15.61
C ASN A 10 -1.87 -18.74 14.27
N GLY A 11 -0.53 -18.68 14.28
CA GLY A 11 0.29 -18.41 13.08
C GLY A 11 0.47 -16.92 12.76
N ASN A 12 0.09 -16.02 13.66
CA ASN A 12 0.35 -14.59 13.47
C ASN A 12 1.82 -14.29 13.74
N ILE A 13 2.45 -13.46 12.91
CA ILE A 13 3.83 -13.00 13.11
C ILE A 13 3.88 -12.09 14.34
N THR A 14 4.63 -12.47 15.37
CA THR A 14 4.79 -11.68 16.60
C THR A 14 6.09 -10.88 16.63
N GLU A 15 7.16 -11.40 16.02
CA GLU A 15 8.45 -10.71 15.94
C GLU A 15 9.12 -10.97 14.59
N ILE A 16 9.88 -9.96 14.13
CA ILE A 16 10.81 -10.09 13.01
C ILE A 16 12.19 -9.67 13.51
N LYS A 17 13.20 -10.52 13.29
CA LYS A 17 14.60 -10.21 13.55
C LYS A 17 15.37 -10.18 12.25
N GLN A 18 16.25 -9.20 12.09
CA GLN A 18 17.18 -9.10 10.96
C GLN A 18 18.60 -9.30 11.48
N ASN A 19 19.32 -10.30 10.97
CA ASN A 19 20.64 -10.69 11.43
C ASN A 19 20.68 -10.87 12.98
N GLY A 20 19.63 -11.51 13.54
CA GLY A 20 19.48 -11.77 14.98
C GLY A 20 19.02 -10.59 15.84
N LYS A 21 18.91 -9.37 15.29
CA LYS A 21 18.43 -8.18 15.99
C LYS A 21 16.94 -7.97 15.75
N LEU A 22 16.16 -7.77 16.81
CA LEU A 22 14.74 -7.45 16.74
C LEU A 22 14.53 -6.14 15.96
N THR A 23 13.73 -6.20 14.91
CA THR A 23 13.38 -5.06 14.07
C THR A 23 11.91 -4.68 14.19
N ASN A 24 11.01 -5.67 14.29
CA ASN A 24 9.57 -5.42 14.40
C ASN A 24 8.94 -6.33 15.43
N LYS A 25 7.89 -5.83 16.09
CA LYS A 25 7.06 -6.60 17.02
C LYS A 25 5.60 -6.28 16.76
N TYR A 26 4.74 -7.31 16.85
CA TYR A 26 3.30 -7.21 16.64
C TYR A 26 2.56 -7.84 17.81
N VAL A 27 1.48 -7.21 18.26
CA VAL A 27 0.61 -7.70 19.32
C VAL A 27 -0.80 -7.84 18.78
N TYR A 28 -1.39 -8.99 19.02
CA TYR A 28 -2.76 -9.31 18.59
C TYR A 28 -3.67 -9.49 19.80
N ASP A 29 -4.96 -9.30 19.59
CA ASP A 29 -5.97 -9.65 20.58
C ASP A 29 -6.44 -11.11 20.44
N SER A 30 -7.46 -11.49 21.23
CA SER A 30 -8.00 -12.85 21.21
C SER A 30 -8.78 -13.20 19.94
N LEU A 31 -9.11 -12.23 19.10
CA LEU A 31 -9.77 -12.41 17.81
C LEU A 31 -8.78 -12.40 16.65
N ASN A 32 -7.47 -12.38 16.92
CA ASN A 32 -6.37 -12.25 15.97
C ASN A 32 -6.34 -10.89 15.23
N GLU A 33 -6.92 -9.86 15.81
CA GLU A 33 -6.84 -8.51 15.31
C GLU A 33 -5.54 -7.86 15.75
N LEU A 34 -4.81 -7.22 14.84
CA LEU A 34 -3.55 -6.54 15.14
C LEU A 34 -3.82 -5.30 15.99
N LYS A 35 -3.38 -5.30 17.24
CA LYS A 35 -3.54 -4.18 18.18
C LYS A 35 -2.37 -3.22 18.21
N GLU A 36 -1.16 -3.75 18.09
CA GLU A 36 0.04 -2.93 18.21
C GLU A 36 1.10 -3.38 17.20
N GLU A 37 1.74 -2.41 16.60
CA GLU A 37 2.86 -2.57 15.69
C GLU A 37 4.03 -1.71 16.15
N TYR A 38 5.20 -2.33 16.29
CA TYR A 38 6.45 -1.67 16.65
C TYR A 38 7.46 -1.84 15.52
N ASP A 39 8.02 -0.75 15.02
CA ASP A 39 9.19 -0.77 14.14
C ASP A 39 10.35 -0.07 14.84
N TYR A 40 11.30 -0.87 15.36
CA TYR A 40 12.47 -0.39 16.10
C TYR A 40 13.55 0.20 15.20
N VAL A 41 13.53 -0.08 13.89
CA VAL A 41 14.48 0.45 12.91
C VAL A 41 14.05 1.83 12.47
N ASN A 42 12.78 1.98 12.09
CA ASN A 42 12.22 3.22 11.60
C ASN A 42 11.56 4.05 12.73
N LYS A 43 11.56 3.52 13.97
CA LYS A 43 11.16 4.20 15.21
C LYS A 43 9.72 4.68 15.20
N PHE A 44 8.79 3.86 14.76
CA PHE A 44 7.37 4.13 14.89
C PHE A 44 6.64 3.02 15.67
N TYR A 45 5.60 3.42 16.33
CA TYR A 45 4.61 2.59 16.99
C TYR A 45 3.23 2.94 16.45
N ILE A 46 2.43 1.92 16.15
CA ILE A 46 1.05 2.13 15.74
C ILE A 46 0.15 1.28 16.65
N ASN A 47 -0.92 1.94 17.14
CA ASN A 47 -1.98 1.30 17.89
C ASN A 47 -3.25 1.26 17.02
N TYR A 48 -3.90 0.10 17.02
CA TYR A 48 -5.15 -0.16 16.31
C TYR A 48 -6.25 -0.51 17.32
N SER A 49 -7.46 -0.09 17.06
CA SER A 49 -8.64 -0.54 17.81
C SER A 49 -9.81 -0.83 16.88
N TYR A 50 -10.60 -1.81 17.25
CA TYR A 50 -11.70 -2.33 16.45
C TYR A 50 -13.01 -2.29 17.23
N ASP A 51 -14.14 -2.31 16.52
CA ASP A 51 -15.44 -2.56 17.13
C ASP A 51 -15.68 -4.07 17.32
N ARG A 52 -16.84 -4.45 17.83
CA ARG A 52 -17.17 -5.86 18.06
C ARG A 52 -17.36 -6.69 16.78
N ALA A 53 -17.46 -6.03 15.62
CA ALA A 53 -17.61 -6.66 14.32
C ALA A 53 -16.28 -6.77 13.56
N GLY A 54 -15.16 -6.28 14.15
CA GLY A 54 -13.84 -6.27 13.55
C GLY A 54 -13.58 -5.06 12.65
N ASN A 55 -14.45 -4.05 12.67
CA ASN A 55 -14.20 -2.83 11.92
C ASN A 55 -13.18 -1.95 12.62
N LEU A 56 -12.17 -1.49 11.89
CA LEU A 56 -11.12 -0.61 12.40
C LEU A 56 -11.71 0.74 12.83
N GLN A 57 -11.65 1.07 14.12
CA GLN A 57 -12.14 2.34 14.64
C GLN A 57 -11.04 3.40 14.75
N ASN A 58 -9.84 2.99 15.11
CA ASN A 58 -8.73 3.92 15.29
C ASN A 58 -7.43 3.30 14.79
N LYS A 59 -6.60 4.15 14.20
CA LYS A 59 -5.21 3.86 13.86
C LYS A 59 -4.39 5.06 14.28
N TYR A 60 -3.65 4.94 15.37
CA TYR A 60 -2.85 6.03 15.93
C TYR A 60 -1.37 5.68 15.94
N GLU A 61 -0.54 6.62 15.58
CA GLU A 61 0.89 6.51 15.48
C GLU A 61 1.60 7.42 16.48
N GLN A 62 2.71 6.93 17.03
CA GLN A 62 3.65 7.66 17.87
C GLN A 62 5.09 7.30 17.48
N VAL A 63 6.02 8.16 17.86
CA VAL A 63 7.45 7.84 17.74
C VAL A 63 7.83 6.83 18.82
N LEU A 64 8.67 5.84 18.49
CA LEU A 64 9.31 4.97 19.48
C LEU A 64 10.55 5.66 20.06
N ASP A 65 10.65 5.70 21.40
CA ASP A 65 11.88 6.11 22.06
C ASP A 65 13.03 5.16 21.66
N PRO A 66 14.14 5.66 21.11
CA PRO A 66 15.21 4.82 20.61
C PRO A 66 16.00 4.09 21.71
N THR A 67 15.90 4.56 22.97
CA THR A 67 16.63 4.01 24.12
C THR A 67 15.83 2.93 24.82
N TYR A 68 14.54 3.19 25.01
CA TYR A 68 13.69 2.34 25.85
C TYR A 68 12.67 1.54 25.04
N GLY A 69 12.43 1.89 23.76
CA GLY A 69 11.54 1.14 22.86
C GLY A 69 10.05 1.24 23.20
N TYR A 70 9.61 2.29 23.91
CA TYR A 70 8.20 2.55 24.17
C TYR A 70 7.70 3.80 23.40
N PRO A 71 6.37 3.89 23.15
CA PRO A 71 5.80 5.03 22.44
C PRO A 71 5.93 6.33 23.21
N THR A 72 6.31 7.41 22.53
CA THR A 72 6.48 8.75 23.09
C THR A 72 5.93 9.83 22.17
N GLY A 73 5.74 11.03 22.72
CA GLY A 73 5.31 12.21 21.96
C GLY A 73 3.82 12.21 21.66
N THR A 74 3.44 13.07 20.71
CA THR A 74 2.05 13.24 20.31
C THR A 74 1.54 12.06 19.52
N GLN A 75 0.34 11.60 19.85
CA GLN A 75 -0.38 10.58 19.10
C GLN A 75 -1.07 11.23 17.89
N ASN A 76 -0.76 10.77 16.69
CA ASN A 76 -1.36 11.23 15.44
C ASN A 76 -2.03 10.03 14.74
N GLY A 77 -3.10 10.25 14.01
CA GLY A 77 -3.71 9.14 13.26
C GLY A 77 -5.12 9.43 12.79
N ASN A 78 -5.82 8.37 12.48
CA ASN A 78 -7.15 8.42 11.87
C ASN A 78 -8.19 7.74 12.76
N THR A 79 -9.41 8.30 12.74
CA THR A 79 -10.62 7.69 13.29
C THR A 79 -11.54 7.28 12.16
N TYR A 80 -12.25 6.18 12.34
CA TYR A 80 -13.17 5.60 11.37
C TYR A 80 -14.52 5.35 12.05
N GLU A 81 -15.62 5.71 11.38
CA GLU A 81 -16.97 5.51 11.91
C GLU A 81 -17.84 4.70 10.95
N TYR A 82 -18.66 3.81 11.50
CA TYR A 82 -19.56 2.88 10.81
C TYR A 82 -20.97 3.09 11.35
N THR A 83 -21.67 4.08 10.83
CA THR A 83 -22.97 4.52 11.39
C THR A 83 -24.17 4.08 10.54
N ASP A 84 -23.96 3.35 9.44
CA ASP A 84 -25.04 2.82 8.63
C ASP A 84 -25.74 1.66 9.36
N THR A 85 -27.05 1.77 9.55
CA THR A 85 -27.83 0.77 10.29
C THR A 85 -28.14 -0.47 9.47
N SER A 86 -28.15 -0.37 8.16
CA SER A 86 -28.46 -1.45 7.22
C SER A 86 -27.21 -2.18 6.75
N TRP A 87 -26.10 -1.46 6.63
CA TRP A 87 -24.79 -2.01 6.26
C TRP A 87 -23.74 -1.58 7.29
N LYS A 88 -23.63 -2.37 8.35
CA LYS A 88 -22.84 -2.03 9.55
C LYS A 88 -21.33 -1.93 9.33
N ASP A 89 -20.82 -2.60 8.30
CA ASP A 89 -19.39 -2.56 7.94
C ASP A 89 -19.06 -1.45 6.93
N LYS A 90 -20.06 -0.64 6.54
CA LYS A 90 -19.84 0.47 5.63
C LYS A 90 -19.17 1.64 6.36
N LEU A 91 -17.95 1.98 5.95
CA LEU A 91 -17.23 3.14 6.47
C LEU A 91 -17.98 4.42 6.10
N THR A 92 -18.49 5.14 7.10
CA THR A 92 -19.31 6.34 6.89
C THR A 92 -18.56 7.64 7.12
N LYS A 93 -17.46 7.60 7.93
CA LYS A 93 -16.62 8.78 8.14
C LYS A 93 -15.16 8.40 8.37
N VAL A 94 -14.28 9.30 7.97
CA VAL A 94 -12.86 9.31 8.33
C VAL A 94 -12.54 10.67 8.94
N ASN A 95 -11.97 10.70 10.15
CA ASN A 95 -11.64 11.93 10.90
C ASN A 95 -12.82 12.91 10.99
N GLY A 96 -14.03 12.38 11.20
CA GLY A 96 -15.25 13.16 11.27
C GLY A 96 -15.82 13.64 9.92
N SER A 97 -15.10 13.47 8.81
CA SER A 97 -15.55 13.81 7.46
C SER A 97 -16.40 12.68 6.87
N ASN A 98 -17.59 13.01 6.39
CA ASN A 98 -18.52 12.03 5.81
C ASN A 98 -17.99 11.45 4.48
N ILE A 99 -18.21 10.15 4.29
CA ILE A 99 -18.05 9.47 3.01
C ILE A 99 -19.45 9.27 2.41
N SER A 100 -19.64 9.77 1.20
CA SER A 100 -20.87 9.55 0.43
C SER A 100 -20.72 8.35 -0.50
N TYR A 101 -21.85 7.71 -0.83
CA TYR A 101 -21.90 6.51 -1.66
C TYR A 101 -23.00 6.62 -2.71
N ASP A 102 -22.82 5.97 -3.86
CA ASP A 102 -23.90 5.76 -4.83
C ASP A 102 -24.83 4.62 -4.40
N ALA A 103 -25.86 4.34 -5.21
CA ALA A 103 -26.83 3.26 -4.96
C ALA A 103 -26.21 1.85 -5.02
N ASN A 104 -25.06 1.68 -5.67
CA ASN A 104 -24.35 0.41 -5.78
C ASN A 104 -23.35 0.21 -4.61
N GLY A 105 -23.24 1.20 -3.71
CA GLY A 105 -22.29 1.20 -2.60
C GLY A 105 -20.87 1.60 -2.98
N ASN A 106 -20.67 2.23 -4.13
CA ASN A 106 -19.37 2.78 -4.49
C ASN A 106 -19.16 4.11 -3.76
N PRO A 107 -17.99 4.38 -3.15
CA PRO A 107 -17.70 5.66 -2.53
C PRO A 107 -17.67 6.76 -3.58
N LEU A 108 -18.33 7.89 -3.31
CA LEU A 108 -18.28 9.11 -4.13
C LEU A 108 -17.29 10.13 -3.57
N SER A 109 -16.88 9.95 -2.31
CA SER A 109 -15.89 10.80 -1.64
C SER A 109 -15.02 9.96 -0.67
N TYR A 110 -13.84 10.45 -0.36
CA TYR A 110 -12.93 9.84 0.61
C TYR A 110 -12.09 10.93 1.29
N ARG A 111 -11.06 10.53 2.07
CA ARG A 111 -10.12 11.42 2.75
C ARG A 111 -9.54 12.49 1.82
N ASP A 112 -9.05 13.57 2.40
CA ASP A 112 -8.26 14.60 1.73
C ASP A 112 -8.95 15.28 0.54
N GLY A 113 -10.30 15.29 0.57
CA GLY A 113 -11.12 15.92 -0.48
C GLY A 113 -11.20 15.11 -1.77
N MET A 114 -10.79 13.84 -1.77
CA MET A 114 -10.94 12.97 -2.93
C MET A 114 -12.41 12.80 -3.30
N SER A 115 -12.69 12.83 -4.61
CA SER A 115 -13.99 12.45 -5.17
C SER A 115 -13.82 11.43 -6.29
N PHE A 116 -14.83 10.56 -6.43
CA PHE A 116 -14.80 9.44 -7.36
C PHE A 116 -16.02 9.46 -8.28
N GLU A 117 -15.81 9.10 -9.54
CA GLU A 117 -16.86 8.83 -10.51
C GLU A 117 -16.77 7.39 -10.99
N TRP A 118 -17.90 6.71 -11.03
CA TRP A 118 -18.02 5.32 -11.41
C TRP A 118 -18.87 5.16 -12.65
N GLU A 119 -18.56 4.16 -13.48
CA GLU A 119 -19.35 3.80 -14.62
C GLU A 119 -19.60 2.28 -14.67
N ASN A 120 -20.58 1.84 -15.44
CA ASN A 120 -20.92 0.43 -15.61
C ASN A 120 -21.03 -0.36 -14.28
N GLY A 121 -21.57 0.29 -13.26
CA GLY A 121 -21.82 -0.28 -11.93
C GLY A 121 -20.65 -0.07 -10.96
N ARG A 122 -19.46 -0.59 -11.22
CA ARG A 122 -18.33 -0.57 -10.29
C ARG A 122 -16.97 -0.29 -10.93
N ILE A 123 -16.94 0.28 -12.13
CA ILE A 123 -15.70 0.66 -12.80
C ILE A 123 -15.36 2.10 -12.43
N LEU A 124 -14.23 2.29 -11.75
CA LEU A 124 -13.76 3.61 -11.34
C LEU A 124 -13.22 4.38 -12.54
N LYS A 125 -13.95 5.41 -12.94
CA LYS A 125 -13.65 6.20 -14.14
C LYS A 125 -12.74 7.38 -13.86
N ASN A 126 -13.11 8.19 -12.85
CA ASN A 126 -12.37 9.39 -12.50
C ASN A 126 -12.11 9.44 -10.99
N ILE A 127 -10.94 9.98 -10.63
CA ILE A 127 -10.61 10.44 -9.28
C ILE A 127 -10.19 11.90 -9.40
N ASN A 128 -10.76 12.76 -8.56
CA ASN A 128 -10.22 14.10 -8.36
C ASN A 128 -9.68 14.20 -6.94
N THR A 129 -8.50 14.75 -6.82
CA THR A 129 -7.89 15.17 -5.54
C THR A 129 -7.94 16.70 -5.46
N SER A 130 -7.38 17.28 -4.40
CA SER A 130 -7.29 18.73 -4.27
C SER A 130 -6.48 19.41 -5.39
N ASP A 131 -5.57 18.67 -6.04
CA ASP A 131 -4.58 19.19 -6.98
C ASP A 131 -4.48 18.42 -8.29
N LYS A 132 -5.18 17.28 -8.44
CA LYS A 132 -5.07 16.42 -9.64
C LYS A 132 -6.41 15.94 -10.15
N ALA A 133 -6.50 15.83 -11.48
CA ALA A 133 -7.58 15.16 -12.20
C ALA A 133 -7.04 13.85 -12.81
N ILE A 134 -7.62 12.73 -12.41
CA ILE A 134 -7.18 11.39 -12.81
C ILE A 134 -8.32 10.71 -13.55
N GLN A 135 -8.05 10.23 -14.76
CA GLN A 135 -9.00 9.46 -15.57
C GLN A 135 -8.45 8.08 -15.85
N MET A 136 -9.30 7.07 -15.79
CA MET A 136 -8.93 5.68 -16.02
C MET A 136 -9.74 5.09 -17.18
N SER A 137 -9.12 4.18 -17.93
CA SER A 137 -9.77 3.38 -18.96
C SER A 137 -9.46 1.91 -18.75
N TYR A 138 -10.41 1.06 -19.13
CA TYR A 138 -10.33 -0.38 -18.90
C TYR A 138 -10.67 -1.16 -20.17
N ASP A 139 -10.18 -2.39 -20.25
CA ASP A 139 -10.62 -3.34 -21.26
C ASP A 139 -11.95 -4.02 -20.86
N SER A 140 -12.45 -4.90 -21.73
CA SER A 140 -13.68 -5.67 -21.49
C SER A 140 -13.60 -6.64 -20.29
N ASN A 141 -12.40 -6.95 -19.81
CA ASN A 141 -12.16 -7.81 -18.65
C ASN A 141 -12.01 -7.02 -17.35
N GLY A 142 -12.16 -5.69 -17.40
CA GLY A 142 -12.01 -4.80 -16.26
C GLY A 142 -10.55 -4.51 -15.88
N MET A 143 -9.58 -4.81 -16.76
CA MET A 143 -8.17 -4.47 -16.52
C MET A 143 -7.90 -3.03 -16.96
N ARG A 144 -7.24 -2.25 -16.10
CA ARG A 144 -6.90 -0.85 -16.40
C ARG A 144 -5.88 -0.74 -17.52
N THR A 145 -6.30 -0.26 -18.69
CA THR A 145 -5.42 -0.11 -19.86
C THR A 145 -4.75 1.25 -19.94
N GLN A 146 -5.35 2.27 -19.33
CA GLN A 146 -4.76 3.62 -19.32
C GLN A 146 -5.12 4.36 -18.02
N LYS A 147 -4.19 5.14 -17.52
CA LYS A 147 -4.39 6.19 -16.50
C LYS A 147 -3.89 7.51 -17.09
N THR A 148 -4.71 8.56 -17.00
CA THR A 148 -4.34 9.93 -17.41
C THR A 148 -4.37 10.80 -16.17
N VAL A 149 -3.27 11.47 -15.85
CA VAL A 149 -3.13 12.40 -14.74
C VAL A 149 -2.81 13.77 -15.31
N ASP A 150 -3.69 14.74 -15.13
CA ASP A 150 -3.53 16.11 -15.66
C ASP A 150 -3.13 16.15 -17.14
N GLY A 151 -3.73 15.25 -17.95
CA GLY A 151 -3.47 15.11 -19.39
C GLY A 151 -2.29 14.20 -19.74
N VAL A 152 -1.45 13.78 -18.79
CA VAL A 152 -0.32 12.86 -19.03
C VAL A 152 -0.81 11.42 -18.96
N LYS A 153 -0.62 10.68 -20.05
CA LYS A 153 -1.10 9.29 -20.19
C LYS A 153 -0.04 8.28 -19.78
N THR A 154 -0.48 7.25 -19.04
CA THR A 154 0.27 6.02 -18.75
C THR A 154 -0.53 4.85 -19.31
N ASN A 155 0.05 4.06 -20.20
CA ASN A 155 -0.57 2.86 -20.77
C ASN A 155 -0.08 1.61 -20.03
N TYR A 156 -0.98 0.66 -19.81
CA TYR A 156 -0.77 -0.59 -19.07
C TYR A 156 -0.95 -1.77 -20.01
N TYR A 157 -0.04 -2.72 -19.99
CA TYR A 157 -0.07 -3.91 -20.82
C TYR A 157 0.03 -5.15 -19.95
N TYR A 158 -0.80 -6.16 -20.25
CA TYR A 158 -0.90 -7.37 -19.46
C TYR A 158 -0.66 -8.60 -20.30
N ASP A 159 -0.17 -9.68 -19.70
CA ASP A 159 -0.12 -11.00 -20.31
C ASP A 159 -1.47 -11.74 -20.18
N SER A 160 -1.53 -12.98 -20.69
CA SER A 160 -2.72 -13.83 -20.59
C SER A 160 -3.09 -14.23 -19.15
N ASN A 161 -2.15 -14.15 -18.23
CA ASN A 161 -2.34 -14.44 -16.80
C ASN A 161 -2.75 -13.19 -16.02
N LYS A 162 -2.94 -12.06 -16.69
CA LYS A 162 -3.26 -10.73 -16.12
C LYS A 162 -2.10 -10.11 -15.33
N ASN A 163 -0.87 -10.56 -15.49
CA ASN A 163 0.30 -9.90 -14.94
C ASN A 163 0.59 -8.62 -15.73
N LEU A 164 0.86 -7.52 -15.04
CA LEU A 164 1.28 -6.27 -15.64
C LEU A 164 2.68 -6.41 -16.23
N ILE A 165 2.80 -6.55 -17.56
CA ILE A 165 4.11 -6.77 -18.22
C ILE A 165 4.80 -5.50 -18.68
N ALA A 166 4.04 -4.41 -18.89
CA ALA A 166 4.65 -3.13 -19.26
C ALA A 166 3.81 -1.94 -18.83
N LEU A 167 4.52 -0.82 -18.56
CA LEU A 167 3.99 0.53 -18.47
C LEU A 167 4.72 1.44 -19.44
N VAL A 168 3.96 2.31 -20.12
CA VAL A 168 4.52 3.33 -21.00
C VAL A 168 3.93 4.69 -20.64
N LYS A 169 4.79 5.64 -20.26
CA LYS A 169 4.43 7.01 -19.90
C LYS A 169 5.36 7.99 -20.65
N GLY A 170 4.84 8.60 -21.72
CA GLY A 170 5.69 9.44 -22.59
C GLY A 170 6.82 8.62 -23.20
N ASN A 171 8.07 8.99 -22.91
CA ASN A 171 9.27 8.27 -23.34
C ASN A 171 9.73 7.19 -22.34
N ASP A 172 9.10 7.11 -21.18
CA ASP A 172 9.45 6.14 -20.16
C ASP A 172 8.77 4.81 -20.41
N THR A 173 9.56 3.74 -20.40
CA THR A 173 9.07 2.37 -20.56
C THR A 173 9.58 1.52 -19.41
N LEU A 174 8.66 0.87 -18.69
CA LEU A 174 8.94 -0.16 -17.72
C LEU A 174 8.47 -1.49 -18.27
N LEU A 175 9.31 -2.52 -18.16
CA LEU A 175 8.95 -3.91 -18.43
C LEU A 175 9.11 -4.71 -17.15
N PHE A 176 8.12 -5.52 -16.78
CA PHE A 176 8.11 -6.31 -15.56
C PHE A 176 8.32 -7.79 -15.85
N TYR A 177 9.05 -8.46 -14.96
CA TYR A 177 9.38 -9.86 -15.08
C TYR A 177 8.92 -10.62 -13.84
N TYR A 178 8.39 -11.82 -14.06
CA TYR A 178 7.76 -12.65 -13.04
C TYR A 178 8.43 -14.02 -12.96
N ASP A 179 8.38 -14.63 -11.80
CA ASP A 179 8.73 -16.05 -11.64
C ASP A 179 7.57 -16.97 -12.06
N SER A 180 7.78 -18.27 -11.91
CA SER A 180 6.77 -19.30 -12.24
C SER A 180 5.50 -19.21 -11.41
N ASP A 181 5.57 -18.60 -10.23
CA ASP A 181 4.46 -18.47 -9.28
C ASP A 181 3.68 -17.15 -9.49
N GLY A 182 4.07 -16.38 -10.52
CA GLY A 182 3.44 -15.09 -10.85
C GLY A 182 3.86 -13.95 -9.91
N SER A 183 4.94 -14.12 -9.16
CA SER A 183 5.48 -13.07 -8.31
C SER A 183 6.47 -12.20 -9.07
N ALA A 184 6.28 -10.86 -9.11
CA ALA A 184 7.20 -9.96 -9.81
C ALA A 184 8.60 -10.03 -9.18
N THR A 185 9.64 -10.30 -9.97
CA THR A 185 11.03 -10.47 -9.51
C THR A 185 11.92 -9.29 -9.86
N SER A 186 11.64 -8.63 -10.97
CA SER A 186 12.47 -7.54 -11.50
C SER A 186 11.68 -6.67 -12.46
N PHE A 187 12.27 -5.54 -12.82
CA PHE A 187 11.78 -4.71 -13.92
C PHE A 187 12.95 -4.06 -14.66
N SER A 188 12.72 -3.65 -15.91
CA SER A 188 13.62 -2.72 -16.60
C SER A 188 12.96 -1.36 -16.71
N TYR A 189 13.75 -0.32 -16.54
CA TYR A 189 13.38 1.07 -16.81
C TYR A 189 14.26 1.59 -17.94
N ASN A 190 13.67 1.88 -19.08
CA ASN A 190 14.36 2.34 -20.29
C ASN A 190 15.58 1.46 -20.65
N GLY A 191 15.44 0.13 -20.49
CA GLY A 191 16.49 -0.86 -20.78
C GLY A 191 17.45 -1.16 -19.62
N THR A 192 17.45 -0.39 -18.53
CA THR A 192 18.26 -0.68 -17.33
C THR A 192 17.50 -1.60 -16.39
N MET A 193 18.14 -2.72 -15.97
CA MET A 193 17.53 -3.74 -15.12
C MET A 193 17.63 -3.42 -13.63
N TYR A 194 16.56 -3.70 -12.90
CA TYR A 194 16.45 -3.60 -11.45
C TYR A 194 15.74 -4.82 -10.88
N PHE A 195 16.09 -5.21 -9.65
CA PHE A 195 15.58 -6.41 -9.00
C PHE A 195 14.87 -6.07 -7.70
N TYR A 196 13.76 -6.76 -7.45
CA TYR A 196 13.00 -6.62 -6.21
C TYR A 196 13.59 -7.46 -5.09
N VAL A 197 13.73 -6.86 -3.91
CA VAL A 197 13.93 -7.57 -2.66
C VAL A 197 12.63 -7.48 -1.89
N LYS A 198 12.04 -8.63 -1.57
CA LYS A 198 10.75 -8.72 -0.90
C LYS A 198 10.89 -9.30 0.51
N ASN A 199 9.95 -8.94 1.38
CA ASN A 199 9.76 -9.64 2.65
C ASN A 199 8.96 -10.93 2.46
N LEU A 200 8.69 -11.65 3.56
CA LEU A 200 7.92 -12.91 3.53
C LEU A 200 6.48 -12.73 3.00
N GLN A 201 5.89 -11.55 3.18
CA GLN A 201 4.53 -11.24 2.77
C GLN A 201 4.42 -10.80 1.30
N GLY A 202 5.56 -10.69 0.59
CA GLY A 202 5.60 -10.27 -0.81
C GLY A 202 5.70 -8.77 -1.03
N ASP A 203 5.87 -7.97 0.04
CA ASP A 203 6.06 -6.53 -0.09
C ASP A 203 7.43 -6.23 -0.68
N VAL A 204 7.50 -5.36 -1.68
CA VAL A 204 8.77 -4.85 -2.20
C VAL A 204 9.36 -3.89 -1.18
N ILE A 205 10.38 -4.34 -0.45
CA ILE A 205 11.04 -3.53 0.58
C ILE A 205 12.28 -2.80 0.07
N ARG A 206 12.93 -3.33 -1.00
CA ARG A 206 14.07 -2.68 -1.66
C ARG A 206 14.08 -2.98 -3.15
N ILE A 207 14.75 -2.10 -3.88
CA ILE A 207 15.13 -2.29 -5.28
C ILE A 207 16.65 -2.22 -5.35
N ILE A 208 17.25 -3.20 -6.02
CA ILE A 208 18.71 -3.25 -6.25
C ILE A 208 19.02 -3.20 -7.74
N ASP A 209 20.18 -2.68 -8.08
CA ASP A 209 20.71 -2.70 -9.44
C ASP A 209 21.40 -4.05 -9.77
N LEU A 210 21.95 -4.16 -10.96
CA LEU A 210 22.66 -5.36 -11.43
C LEU A 210 23.93 -5.67 -10.61
N ALA A 211 24.53 -4.68 -9.96
CA ALA A 211 25.67 -4.86 -9.06
C ALA A 211 25.26 -5.30 -7.64
N GLY A 212 23.96 -5.36 -7.35
CA GLY A 212 23.42 -5.65 -6.03
C GLY A 212 23.38 -4.45 -5.09
N THR A 213 23.59 -3.23 -5.62
CA THR A 213 23.50 -2.00 -4.84
C THR A 213 22.05 -1.60 -4.64
N GLU A 214 21.66 -1.26 -3.40
CA GLU A 214 20.34 -0.72 -3.12
C GLU A 214 20.18 0.67 -3.75
N VAL A 215 19.21 0.80 -4.66
CA VAL A 215 18.91 2.05 -5.36
C VAL A 215 17.61 2.69 -4.86
N ALA A 216 16.69 1.91 -4.26
CA ALA A 216 15.51 2.42 -3.60
C ALA A 216 15.05 1.48 -2.50
N SER A 217 14.34 2.02 -1.49
CA SER A 217 13.69 1.21 -0.46
C SER A 217 12.40 1.85 0.02
N TYR A 218 11.50 0.99 0.55
CA TYR A 218 10.19 1.35 1.05
C TYR A 218 9.97 0.75 2.43
N VAL A 219 9.37 1.53 3.32
CA VAL A 219 8.93 1.10 4.64
C VAL A 219 7.41 1.22 4.68
N TYR A 220 6.75 0.15 5.10
CA TYR A 220 5.29 0.11 5.20
C TYR A 220 4.88 -0.13 6.64
N ASP A 221 3.69 0.33 7.00
CA ASP A 221 2.99 -0.22 8.15
C ASP A 221 2.27 -1.53 7.77
N ALA A 222 1.66 -2.20 8.73
CA ALA A 222 0.99 -3.49 8.52
C ALA A 222 -0.19 -3.42 7.52
N TRP A 223 -0.69 -2.24 7.20
CA TRP A 223 -1.78 -2.01 6.24
C TRP A 223 -1.30 -1.50 4.87
N GLY A 224 0.01 -1.43 4.67
CA GLY A 224 0.61 -1.04 3.39
C GLY A 224 0.75 0.46 3.18
N ASN A 225 0.45 1.30 4.19
CA ASN A 225 0.76 2.72 4.04
C ASN A 225 2.26 2.92 4.07
N ILE A 226 2.78 3.68 3.14
CA ILE A 226 4.20 3.98 3.04
C ILE A 226 4.58 4.95 4.17
N LYS A 227 5.51 4.53 5.03
CA LYS A 227 6.01 5.30 6.17
C LYS A 227 7.28 6.06 5.85
N ASP A 228 8.14 5.49 5.00
CA ASP A 228 9.39 6.09 4.55
C ASP A 228 9.81 5.53 3.20
N THR A 229 10.54 6.32 2.43
CA THR A 229 11.16 5.90 1.17
C THR A 229 12.54 6.49 1.07
N LYS A 230 13.53 5.70 0.60
CA LYS A 230 14.92 6.14 0.42
C LYS A 230 15.45 5.79 -0.95
N GLY A 231 16.59 6.36 -1.31
CA GLY A 231 17.30 6.08 -2.55
C GLY A 231 16.97 7.06 -3.67
N GLU A 232 17.22 6.65 -4.90
CA GLU A 232 17.08 7.48 -6.10
C GLU A 232 15.61 7.86 -6.36
N PRO A 233 15.28 9.15 -6.39
CA PRO A 233 13.90 9.61 -6.55
C PRO A 233 13.21 9.02 -7.78
N THR A 234 13.90 8.99 -8.93
CA THR A 234 13.34 8.45 -10.18
C THR A 234 12.90 7.00 -10.01
N ILE A 235 13.77 6.12 -9.48
CA ILE A 235 13.48 4.69 -9.37
C ILE A 235 12.40 4.42 -8.33
N ARG A 236 12.47 5.07 -7.16
CA ARG A 236 11.47 4.86 -6.09
C ARG A 236 10.08 5.36 -6.48
N GLU A 237 9.97 6.40 -7.32
CA GLU A 237 8.69 6.97 -7.75
C GLU A 237 8.09 6.24 -8.95
N ILE A 238 8.94 5.87 -9.93
CA ILE A 238 8.45 5.23 -11.15
C ILE A 238 8.05 3.77 -10.93
N ASN A 239 8.62 3.08 -9.93
CA ASN A 239 8.23 1.72 -9.60
C ASN A 239 6.82 1.67 -9.00
N PRO A 240 5.86 1.03 -9.68
CA PRO A 240 4.49 0.95 -9.16
C PRO A 240 4.26 -0.29 -8.29
N ILE A 241 5.04 -1.36 -8.44
CA ILE A 241 4.82 -2.61 -7.70
C ILE A 241 5.41 -2.46 -6.30
N ARG A 242 4.54 -2.48 -5.27
CA ARG A 242 4.95 -2.20 -3.89
C ARG A 242 4.38 -3.22 -2.88
N TYR A 243 3.49 -2.80 -1.99
CA TYR A 243 2.92 -3.62 -0.95
C TYR A 243 2.17 -4.82 -1.54
N ARG A 244 2.52 -6.02 -1.13
CA ARG A 244 1.96 -7.32 -1.59
C ARG A 244 1.92 -7.50 -3.11
N GLY A 245 2.78 -6.78 -3.84
CA GLY A 245 2.81 -6.83 -5.30
C GLY A 245 1.71 -6.04 -6.00
N TYR A 246 0.89 -5.28 -5.27
CA TYR A 246 -0.10 -4.39 -5.87
C TYR A 246 0.54 -3.18 -6.54
N VAL A 247 -0.17 -2.66 -7.54
CA VAL A 247 0.20 -1.42 -8.23
C VAL A 247 -0.21 -0.22 -7.38
N TYR A 248 0.74 0.60 -7.01
CA TYR A 248 0.54 1.81 -6.22
C TYR A 248 0.38 3.03 -7.12
N ASP A 249 -0.67 3.79 -6.90
CA ASP A 249 -0.92 5.06 -7.56
C ASP A 249 -0.46 6.21 -6.67
N THR A 250 0.71 6.78 -6.99
CA THR A 250 1.37 7.84 -6.19
C THR A 250 0.56 9.13 -6.08
N GLU A 251 -0.40 9.33 -6.97
CA GLU A 251 -1.26 10.51 -7.00
C GLU A 251 -2.39 10.47 -5.95
N THR A 252 -2.70 9.28 -5.45
CA THR A 252 -3.84 9.06 -4.55
C THR A 252 -3.48 8.30 -3.29
N ASP A 253 -2.28 7.74 -3.21
CA ASP A 253 -1.84 6.78 -2.18
C ASP A 253 -2.76 5.54 -2.09
N LEU A 254 -3.35 5.13 -3.21
CA LEU A 254 -4.19 3.95 -3.31
C LEU A 254 -3.49 2.83 -4.09
N TYR A 255 -3.85 1.59 -3.77
CA TYR A 255 -3.42 0.39 -4.49
C TYR A 255 -4.50 -0.09 -5.46
N TYR A 256 -4.04 -0.59 -6.59
CA TYR A 256 -4.84 -1.20 -7.64
C TYR A 256 -4.45 -2.67 -7.83
#